data_d526a0ebd1e15da7796645bde19826c2
#
_entry.id   d526a0ebd1e15da7796645bde19826c2
#
_cell.length_a   1.000
_cell.length_b   1.000
_cell.length_c   1.000
_cell.angle_alpha   90.00
_cell.angle_beta   90.00
_cell.angle_gamma   90.00
#
_symmetry.space_group_name_H-M   'P 1'
#
loop_
_entity.id
_entity.type
_entity.pdbx_description
1 polymer ?
#
loop_
_entity_poly.entity_id
_entity_poly.type
_entity_poly.pdbx_seq_one_letter_code
_entity_poly.pdbx_strand_id
1 'polypeptide(L)'
;MSFDFKKEYREFYLPKAKPEIVTVPCANYIAVRRRGDPNEENGAYQRAIGVLYAVAYTLKMSKRAGHEIEGFFDYVVPPLEGFWQMPDTETVDYGRKSDFRWISVLRLPDFVTKADFDWAVEAAAKKKKLDCSKAEFLAVDEGLCVQIMHVGSFDDEPESVARMDAFLRENGYENDLNDVRLHHEIYLSDPRRVAAENGRRSSATPSRRLEREKGSFPPWWERSFFVHKNQISNTPITAMPMTTSRIIA
;
A
#
# COMPACT_ATOMS: atom_id res chain seq x y z
N MET A 1 -3.65 14.61 -26.24
CA MET A 1 -2.74 13.55 -25.75
C MET A 1 -3.58 12.70 -24.79
N SER A 2 -3.50 11.38 -24.86
CA SER A 2 -4.27 10.49 -23.97
C SER A 2 -3.69 10.56 -22.56
N PHE A 3 -4.53 10.61 -21.54
CA PHE A 3 -4.12 10.62 -20.12
C PHE A 3 -3.43 9.27 -19.79
N ASP A 4 -2.28 9.31 -19.16
CA ASP A 4 -1.50 8.12 -18.81
C ASP A 4 -1.20 8.11 -17.31
N PHE A 5 -1.86 7.23 -16.56
CA PHE A 5 -1.73 7.12 -15.10
C PHE A 5 -0.28 6.99 -14.63
N LYS A 6 0.56 6.26 -15.36
CA LYS A 6 1.99 6.13 -15.01
C LYS A 6 2.77 7.43 -15.11
N LYS A 7 2.31 8.36 -15.95
CA LYS A 7 2.96 9.67 -16.13
C LYS A 7 2.42 10.71 -15.16
N GLU A 8 1.10 10.69 -14.93
CA GLU A 8 0.41 11.67 -14.09
C GLU A 8 0.61 11.38 -12.60
N TYR A 9 0.68 10.10 -12.21
CA TYR A 9 0.86 9.65 -10.81
C TYR A 9 2.19 8.91 -10.64
N ARG A 10 3.29 9.53 -11.09
CA ARG A 10 4.63 8.93 -11.06
C ARG A 10 5.08 8.49 -9.68
N GLU A 11 4.67 9.22 -8.66
CA GLU A 11 4.96 8.93 -7.26
C GLU A 11 4.46 7.56 -6.80
N PHE A 12 3.37 7.06 -7.39
CA PHE A 12 2.80 5.73 -7.06
C PHE A 12 3.25 4.65 -8.04
N TYR A 13 3.29 4.98 -9.34
CA TYR A 13 3.60 4.01 -10.38
C TYR A 13 5.10 3.80 -10.62
N LEU A 14 5.92 4.81 -10.34
CA LEU A 14 7.36 4.79 -10.64
C LEU A 14 8.19 5.21 -9.41
N PRO A 15 8.05 4.51 -8.26
CA PRO A 15 8.83 4.81 -7.07
C PRO A 15 10.33 4.61 -7.32
N LYS A 16 11.15 5.06 -6.38
CA LYS A 16 12.60 4.86 -6.42
C LYS A 16 12.96 3.41 -6.07
N ALA A 17 14.18 2.99 -6.44
CA ALA A 17 14.74 1.69 -6.04
C ALA A 17 15.19 1.64 -4.56
N LYS A 18 14.78 2.60 -3.74
CA LYS A 18 14.96 2.65 -2.29
C LYS A 18 13.62 2.93 -1.62
N PRO A 19 13.37 2.38 -0.43
CA PRO A 19 12.09 2.59 0.25
C PRO A 19 11.81 4.07 0.50
N GLU A 20 10.55 4.46 0.40
CA GLU A 20 10.06 5.79 0.75
C GLU A 20 8.63 5.69 1.31
N ILE A 21 8.27 6.61 2.21
CA ILE A 21 6.90 6.75 2.71
C ILE A 21 6.09 7.54 1.70
N VAL A 22 4.87 7.07 1.44
CA VAL A 22 3.91 7.71 0.55
C VAL A 22 2.51 7.65 1.17
N THR A 23 1.67 8.63 0.87
CA THR A 23 0.23 8.55 1.18
C THR A 23 -0.52 8.31 -0.12
N VAL A 24 -1.04 7.10 -0.28
CA VAL A 24 -1.81 6.70 -1.46
C VAL A 24 -3.26 7.14 -1.27
N PRO A 25 -3.80 7.97 -2.16
CA PRO A 25 -5.18 8.42 -2.05
C PRO A 25 -6.18 7.31 -2.38
N CYS A 26 -7.41 7.47 -1.92
CA CYS A 26 -8.51 6.60 -2.32
C CYS A 26 -8.63 6.55 -3.86
N ALA A 27 -8.78 5.36 -4.39
CA ALA A 27 -8.98 5.14 -5.82
C ALA A 27 -10.01 4.04 -6.08
N ASN A 28 -10.67 4.13 -7.27
CA ASN A 28 -11.63 3.15 -7.72
C ASN A 28 -10.99 2.15 -8.69
N TYR A 29 -11.42 0.91 -8.60
CA TYR A 29 -10.88 -0.20 -9.38
C TYR A 29 -11.98 -1.10 -9.94
N ILE A 30 -11.68 -1.72 -11.08
CA ILE A 30 -12.29 -2.99 -11.46
C ILE A 30 -11.53 -4.07 -10.68
N ALA A 31 -12.21 -4.92 -9.95
CA ALA A 31 -11.58 -5.94 -9.12
C ALA A 31 -12.15 -7.35 -9.37
N VAL A 32 -11.30 -8.36 -9.22
CA VAL A 32 -11.72 -9.77 -9.11
C VAL A 32 -10.95 -10.41 -7.97
N ARG A 33 -11.68 -10.96 -6.98
CA ARG A 33 -11.11 -11.63 -5.80
C ARG A 33 -11.11 -13.13 -5.98
N ARG A 34 -10.01 -13.79 -5.61
CA ARG A 34 -9.90 -15.25 -5.58
C ARG A 34 -8.84 -15.71 -4.58
N ARG A 35 -8.72 -17.02 -4.49
CA ARG A 35 -7.64 -17.74 -3.82
C ARG A 35 -7.06 -18.75 -4.81
N GLY A 36 -5.78 -19.07 -4.67
CA GLY A 36 -5.09 -20.10 -5.42
C GLY A 36 -3.77 -19.62 -6.01
N ASP A 37 -3.05 -20.56 -6.62
CA ASP A 37 -1.77 -20.31 -7.26
C ASP A 37 -1.94 -19.40 -8.50
N PRO A 38 -1.32 -18.21 -8.53
CA PRO A 38 -1.38 -17.33 -9.68
C PRO A 38 -0.65 -17.88 -10.93
N ASN A 39 0.21 -18.89 -10.75
CA ASN A 39 0.97 -19.50 -11.85
C ASN A 39 0.25 -20.70 -12.49
N GLU A 40 -0.91 -21.11 -11.96
CA GLU A 40 -1.70 -22.21 -12.54
C GLU A 40 -2.08 -21.88 -13.99
N GLU A 41 -1.67 -22.75 -14.92
CA GLU A 41 -1.98 -22.59 -16.33
C GLU A 41 -3.49 -22.65 -16.55
N ASN A 42 -4.04 -21.65 -17.27
CA ASN A 42 -5.48 -21.44 -17.43
C ASN A 42 -6.25 -21.35 -16.10
N GLY A 43 -5.53 -21.00 -15.03
CA GLY A 43 -6.03 -20.92 -13.67
C GLY A 43 -6.97 -19.73 -13.43
N ALA A 44 -7.41 -19.62 -12.17
CA ALA A 44 -8.34 -18.58 -11.75
C ALA A 44 -7.75 -17.17 -11.94
N TYR A 45 -6.43 -17.00 -11.73
CA TYR A 45 -5.74 -15.72 -11.87
C TYR A 45 -5.73 -15.24 -13.33
N GLN A 46 -5.39 -16.09 -14.29
CA GLN A 46 -5.40 -15.73 -15.72
C GLN A 46 -6.82 -15.40 -16.21
N ARG A 47 -7.83 -16.14 -15.75
CA ARG A 47 -9.24 -15.83 -16.06
C ARG A 47 -9.67 -14.48 -15.48
N ALA A 48 -9.26 -14.16 -14.27
CA ALA A 48 -9.54 -12.87 -13.64
C ALA A 48 -8.95 -11.71 -14.47
N ILE A 49 -7.70 -11.82 -14.91
CA ILE A 49 -7.05 -10.83 -15.78
C ILE A 49 -7.86 -10.63 -17.06
N GLY A 50 -8.35 -11.72 -17.67
CA GLY A 50 -9.23 -11.66 -18.87
C GLY A 50 -10.49 -10.84 -18.64
N VAL A 51 -11.15 -11.04 -17.48
CA VAL A 51 -12.34 -10.28 -17.06
C VAL A 51 -12.01 -8.80 -16.87
N LEU A 52 -10.94 -8.49 -16.12
CA LEU A 52 -10.53 -7.12 -15.86
C LEU A 52 -10.33 -6.32 -17.14
N TYR A 53 -9.54 -6.86 -18.08
CA TYR A 53 -9.29 -6.17 -19.35
C TYR A 53 -10.53 -6.11 -20.25
N ALA A 54 -11.41 -7.12 -20.23
CA ALA A 54 -12.65 -7.07 -20.99
C ALA A 54 -13.54 -5.90 -20.55
N VAL A 55 -13.70 -5.70 -19.23
CA VAL A 55 -14.47 -4.59 -18.66
C VAL A 55 -13.77 -3.25 -18.89
N ALA A 56 -12.46 -3.15 -18.62
CA ALA A 56 -11.69 -1.92 -18.79
C ALA A 56 -11.73 -1.39 -20.23
N TYR A 57 -11.54 -2.28 -21.22
CA TYR A 57 -11.62 -1.87 -22.63
C TYR A 57 -13.07 -1.57 -23.07
N THR A 58 -14.08 -2.15 -22.45
CA THR A 58 -15.47 -1.81 -22.70
C THR A 58 -15.76 -0.38 -22.24
N LEU A 59 -15.30 0.00 -21.04
CA LEU A 59 -15.37 1.39 -20.53
C LEU A 59 -14.60 2.36 -21.44
N LYS A 60 -13.35 2.04 -21.76
CA LYS A 60 -12.53 2.89 -22.63
C LYS A 60 -13.19 3.13 -24.01
N MET A 61 -13.93 2.16 -24.50
CA MET A 61 -14.57 2.22 -25.81
C MET A 61 -16.08 2.54 -25.72
N SER A 62 -16.56 3.01 -24.59
CA SER A 62 -17.98 3.25 -24.31
C SER A 62 -18.67 4.10 -25.37
N LYS A 63 -18.06 5.22 -25.81
CA LYS A 63 -18.60 6.08 -26.87
C LYS A 63 -18.84 5.33 -28.20
N ARG A 64 -17.97 4.39 -28.56
CA ARG A 64 -18.15 3.57 -29.76
C ARG A 64 -19.28 2.55 -29.61
N ALA A 65 -19.63 2.21 -28.39
CA ALA A 65 -20.74 1.33 -28.05
C ALA A 65 -22.05 2.09 -27.83
N GLY A 66 -22.07 3.41 -28.01
CA GLY A 66 -23.25 4.26 -27.79
C GLY A 66 -23.55 4.55 -26.33
N HIS A 67 -22.59 4.32 -25.43
CA HIS A 67 -22.71 4.67 -24.01
C HIS A 67 -21.81 5.87 -23.71
N GLU A 68 -22.43 7.01 -23.41
CA GLU A 68 -21.71 8.22 -23.04
C GLU A 68 -21.52 8.26 -21.53
N ILE A 69 -20.26 8.42 -21.10
CA ILE A 69 -19.89 8.60 -19.69
C ILE A 69 -19.62 10.09 -19.46
N GLU A 70 -20.26 10.68 -18.47
CA GLU A 70 -20.07 12.09 -18.11
C GLU A 70 -18.63 12.34 -17.70
N GLY A 71 -18.03 13.44 -18.17
CA GLY A 71 -16.65 13.79 -17.85
C GLY A 71 -15.58 12.91 -18.57
N PHE A 72 -15.99 12.04 -19.49
CA PHE A 72 -15.06 11.15 -20.18
C PHE A 72 -13.96 11.90 -20.94
N PHE A 73 -12.71 11.52 -20.66
CA PHE A 73 -11.53 11.87 -21.46
C PHE A 73 -10.80 10.59 -21.91
N ASP A 74 -10.06 10.68 -23.01
CA ASP A 74 -9.28 9.52 -23.48
C ASP A 74 -8.08 9.24 -22.56
N TYR A 75 -7.90 7.97 -22.19
CA TYR A 75 -6.86 7.53 -21.28
C TYR A 75 -6.21 6.21 -21.72
N VAL A 76 -5.00 5.96 -21.29
CA VAL A 76 -4.35 4.65 -21.42
C VAL A 76 -4.87 3.77 -20.27
N VAL A 77 -5.32 2.55 -20.60
CA VAL A 77 -5.70 1.58 -19.55
C VAL A 77 -4.51 1.37 -18.64
N PRO A 78 -4.67 1.57 -17.33
CA PRO A 78 -3.58 1.44 -16.37
C PRO A 78 -2.93 0.06 -16.36
N PRO A 79 -1.73 -0.10 -15.80
CA PRO A 79 -1.15 -1.42 -15.55
C PRO A 79 -2.08 -2.31 -14.75
N LEU A 80 -1.88 -3.62 -14.86
CA LEU A 80 -2.45 -4.58 -13.93
C LEU A 80 -1.84 -4.35 -12.55
N GLU A 81 -2.68 -4.42 -11.52
CA GLU A 81 -2.28 -4.30 -10.12
C GLU A 81 -2.85 -5.49 -9.33
N GLY A 82 -2.27 -5.79 -8.18
CA GLY A 82 -2.73 -6.86 -7.32
C GLY A 82 -2.56 -6.54 -5.85
N PHE A 83 -3.60 -6.82 -5.06
CA PHE A 83 -3.53 -6.85 -3.60
C PHE A 83 -3.37 -8.29 -3.15
N TRP A 84 -2.37 -8.54 -2.30
CA TRP A 84 -1.96 -9.88 -1.92
C TRP A 84 -2.01 -10.09 -0.42
N GLN A 85 -2.43 -11.29 -0.04
CA GLN A 85 -2.44 -11.74 1.33
C GLN A 85 -2.14 -13.24 1.38
N MET A 86 -1.35 -13.64 2.36
CA MET A 86 -1.25 -15.04 2.78
C MET A 86 -1.90 -15.16 4.15
N PRO A 87 -3.00 -15.91 4.28
CA PRO A 87 -3.66 -16.09 5.56
C PRO A 87 -2.78 -16.92 6.51
N ASP A 88 -2.95 -16.66 7.81
CA ASP A 88 -2.38 -17.46 8.90
C ASP A 88 -0.84 -17.48 9.00
N THR A 89 -0.13 -16.53 8.37
CA THR A 89 1.32 -16.40 8.48
C THR A 89 1.75 -14.96 8.63
N GLU A 90 2.73 -14.71 9.50
CA GLU A 90 3.40 -13.39 9.61
C GLU A 90 4.36 -13.14 8.44
N THR A 91 4.73 -14.19 7.71
CA THR A 91 5.64 -14.14 6.58
C THR A 91 5.07 -14.88 5.39
N VAL A 92 5.34 -14.39 4.17
CA VAL A 92 4.91 -15.04 2.94
C VAL A 92 5.70 -16.33 2.72
N ASP A 93 4.98 -17.46 2.63
CA ASP A 93 5.56 -18.75 2.25
C ASP A 93 5.31 -19.02 0.75
N TYR A 94 6.32 -18.77 -0.06
CA TYR A 94 6.25 -18.97 -1.51
C TYR A 94 6.13 -20.44 -1.93
N GLY A 95 6.34 -21.40 -1.02
CA GLY A 95 6.08 -22.83 -1.24
C GLY A 95 4.58 -23.19 -1.21
N ARG A 96 3.75 -22.31 -0.64
CA ARG A 96 2.29 -22.51 -0.46
C ARG A 96 1.46 -21.60 -1.36
N LYS A 97 1.82 -21.48 -2.63
CA LYS A 97 1.15 -20.56 -3.59
C LYS A 97 -0.36 -20.79 -3.74
N SER A 98 -0.85 -22.02 -3.49
CA SER A 98 -2.28 -22.33 -3.45
C SER A 98 -3.06 -21.61 -2.35
N ASP A 99 -2.37 -21.12 -1.32
CA ASP A 99 -2.99 -20.43 -0.18
C ASP A 99 -3.11 -18.93 -0.38
N PHE A 100 -2.47 -18.37 -1.40
CA PHE A 100 -2.59 -16.95 -1.70
C PHE A 100 -4.04 -16.53 -1.87
N ARG A 101 -4.43 -15.48 -1.16
CA ARG A 101 -5.62 -14.68 -1.44
C ARG A 101 -5.18 -13.45 -2.21
N TRP A 102 -5.87 -13.16 -3.29
CA TRP A 102 -5.53 -12.03 -4.13
C TRP A 102 -6.76 -11.31 -4.65
N ILE A 103 -6.59 -10.03 -4.87
CA ILE A 103 -7.53 -9.16 -5.56
C ILE A 103 -6.78 -8.58 -6.75
N SER A 104 -7.00 -9.13 -7.94
CA SER A 104 -6.46 -8.52 -9.16
C SER A 104 -7.30 -7.33 -9.54
N VAL A 105 -6.66 -6.21 -9.87
CA VAL A 105 -7.36 -4.96 -10.12
C VAL A 105 -6.81 -4.19 -11.33
N LEU A 106 -7.67 -3.35 -11.91
CA LEU A 106 -7.28 -2.28 -12.84
C LEU A 106 -7.89 -0.98 -12.34
N ARG A 107 -7.06 0.04 -12.14
CA ARG A 107 -7.52 1.35 -11.69
C ARG A 107 -8.49 1.95 -12.70
N LEU A 108 -9.55 2.58 -12.20
CA LEU A 108 -10.53 3.31 -12.97
C LEU A 108 -10.23 4.81 -12.93
N PRO A 109 -10.48 5.56 -14.04
CA PRO A 109 -10.57 7.01 -13.96
C PRO A 109 -11.72 7.44 -13.04
N ASP A 110 -11.54 8.59 -12.39
CA ASP A 110 -12.49 9.10 -11.39
C ASP A 110 -13.88 9.43 -11.96
N PHE A 111 -13.97 9.64 -13.28
CA PHE A 111 -15.26 9.88 -13.95
C PHE A 111 -16.12 8.62 -14.09
N VAL A 112 -15.57 7.42 -13.89
CA VAL A 112 -16.33 6.17 -14.02
C VAL A 112 -17.17 5.95 -12.78
N THR A 113 -18.48 5.96 -12.96
CA THR A 113 -19.45 5.68 -11.90
C THR A 113 -19.70 4.16 -11.75
N LYS A 114 -20.33 3.78 -10.64
CA LYS A 114 -20.79 2.38 -10.45
C LYS A 114 -21.79 1.97 -11.56
N ALA A 115 -22.64 2.89 -12.03
CA ALA A 115 -23.59 2.59 -13.10
C ALA A 115 -22.89 2.32 -14.45
N ASP A 116 -21.84 3.11 -14.77
CA ASP A 116 -21.02 2.88 -15.96
C ASP A 116 -20.27 1.55 -15.89
N PHE A 117 -19.76 1.22 -14.70
CA PHE A 117 -19.14 -0.08 -14.46
C PHE A 117 -20.12 -1.23 -14.66
N ASP A 118 -21.33 -1.17 -14.10
CA ASP A 118 -22.33 -2.22 -14.25
C ASP A 118 -22.74 -2.42 -15.72
N TRP A 119 -22.94 -1.33 -16.45
CA TRP A 119 -23.16 -1.37 -17.89
C TRP A 119 -21.99 -2.07 -18.61
N ALA A 120 -20.74 -1.72 -18.25
CA ALA A 120 -19.57 -2.28 -18.90
C ALA A 120 -19.41 -3.79 -18.64
N VAL A 121 -19.74 -4.26 -17.43
CA VAL A 121 -19.74 -5.68 -17.08
C VAL A 121 -20.73 -6.47 -17.95
N GLU A 122 -21.96 -5.97 -18.09
CA GLU A 122 -22.96 -6.61 -18.94
C GLU A 122 -22.55 -6.61 -20.43
N ALA A 123 -22.07 -5.47 -20.93
CA ALA A 123 -21.67 -5.31 -22.32
C ALA A 123 -20.44 -6.19 -22.64
N ALA A 124 -19.45 -6.27 -21.72
CA ALA A 124 -18.29 -7.13 -21.86
C ALA A 124 -18.67 -8.61 -21.89
N ALA A 125 -19.53 -9.04 -20.97
CA ALA A 125 -20.01 -10.42 -20.88
C ALA A 125 -20.71 -10.86 -22.19
N LYS A 126 -21.61 -10.03 -22.72
CA LYS A 126 -22.31 -10.30 -24.01
C LYS A 126 -21.34 -10.37 -25.18
N LYS A 127 -20.44 -9.38 -25.31
CA LYS A 127 -19.54 -9.24 -26.44
C LYS A 127 -18.46 -10.32 -26.47
N LYS A 128 -17.91 -10.69 -25.32
CA LYS A 128 -16.79 -11.62 -25.22
C LYS A 128 -17.21 -13.06 -24.90
N LYS A 129 -18.49 -13.29 -24.60
CA LYS A 129 -19.01 -14.57 -24.09
C LYS A 129 -18.22 -15.05 -22.87
N LEU A 130 -17.90 -14.11 -21.98
CA LEU A 130 -17.07 -14.30 -20.79
C LEU A 130 -17.94 -14.11 -19.54
N ASP A 131 -17.77 -14.98 -18.54
CA ASP A 131 -18.41 -14.78 -17.25
C ASP A 131 -17.74 -13.64 -16.49
N CYS A 132 -18.36 -12.47 -16.49
CA CYS A 132 -17.93 -11.28 -15.78
C CYS A 132 -18.63 -11.12 -14.43
N SER A 133 -19.43 -12.08 -13.96
CA SER A 133 -20.24 -12.00 -12.73
C SER A 133 -19.45 -11.77 -11.45
N LYS A 134 -18.14 -11.98 -11.51
CA LYS A 134 -17.20 -11.82 -10.38
C LYS A 134 -16.41 -10.52 -10.43
N ALA A 135 -16.69 -9.65 -11.41
CA ALA A 135 -16.13 -8.31 -11.42
C ALA A 135 -16.81 -7.45 -10.37
N GLU A 136 -16.03 -6.70 -9.62
CA GLU A 136 -16.46 -5.80 -8.55
C GLU A 136 -16.00 -4.38 -8.86
N PHE A 137 -16.84 -3.38 -8.52
CA PHE A 137 -16.42 -1.98 -8.41
C PHE A 137 -15.89 -1.79 -6.99
N LEU A 138 -14.59 -1.62 -6.85
CA LEU A 138 -13.91 -1.57 -5.56
C LEU A 138 -13.28 -0.20 -5.35
N ALA A 139 -13.63 0.47 -4.25
CA ALA A 139 -12.91 1.63 -3.75
C ALA A 139 -11.90 1.18 -2.69
N VAL A 140 -10.64 1.61 -2.81
CA VAL A 140 -9.58 1.31 -1.85
C VAL A 140 -8.96 2.62 -1.40
N ASP A 141 -8.89 2.81 -0.09
CA ASP A 141 -8.13 3.87 0.57
C ASP A 141 -6.94 3.22 1.28
N GLU A 142 -5.78 3.26 0.64
CA GLU A 142 -4.57 2.67 1.21
C GLU A 142 -3.91 3.55 2.26
N GLY A 143 -4.08 4.88 2.14
CA GLY A 143 -3.50 5.82 3.08
C GLY A 143 -1.97 5.75 3.15
N LEU A 144 -1.42 5.69 4.36
CA LEU A 144 0.03 5.69 4.56
C LEU A 144 0.64 4.33 4.23
N CYS A 145 1.62 4.32 3.31
CA CYS A 145 2.34 3.14 2.85
C CYS A 145 3.85 3.39 2.81
N VAL A 146 4.63 2.34 2.88
CA VAL A 146 6.01 2.31 2.39
C VAL A 146 6.01 1.68 1.01
N GLN A 147 6.77 2.23 0.08
CA GLN A 147 6.88 1.70 -1.28
C GLN A 147 8.33 1.61 -1.77
N ILE A 148 8.55 0.73 -2.75
CA ILE A 148 9.84 0.55 -3.42
C ILE A 148 9.63 0.10 -4.88
N MET A 149 10.53 0.48 -5.79
CA MET A 149 10.64 -0.19 -7.09
C MET A 149 11.38 -1.51 -6.92
N HIS A 150 10.70 -2.62 -7.13
CA HIS A 150 11.33 -3.92 -7.26
C HIS A 150 11.72 -4.16 -8.73
N VAL A 151 12.95 -4.62 -8.93
CA VAL A 151 13.46 -5.07 -10.24
C VAL A 151 14.02 -6.46 -10.05
N GLY A 152 13.43 -7.43 -10.72
CA GLY A 152 13.80 -8.84 -10.56
C GLY A 152 12.59 -9.78 -10.70
N SER A 153 12.86 -11.06 -10.43
CA SER A 153 11.84 -12.09 -10.41
C SER A 153 10.88 -11.93 -9.22
N PHE A 154 9.77 -12.65 -9.23
CA PHE A 154 8.89 -12.70 -8.06
C PHE A 154 9.55 -13.39 -6.86
N ASP A 155 10.46 -14.33 -7.11
CA ASP A 155 11.14 -15.06 -6.04
C ASP A 155 12.20 -14.19 -5.32
N ASP A 156 12.62 -13.07 -5.92
CA ASP A 156 13.55 -12.09 -5.31
C ASP A 156 12.82 -10.99 -4.51
N GLU A 157 11.49 -10.95 -4.54
CA GLU A 157 10.70 -9.91 -3.85
C GLU A 157 10.90 -9.87 -2.33
N PRO A 158 11.10 -11.01 -1.62
CA PRO A 158 11.34 -11.00 -0.19
C PRO A 158 12.46 -10.05 0.25
N GLU A 159 13.50 -9.87 -0.58
CA GLU A 159 14.57 -8.91 -0.30
C GLU A 159 14.04 -7.45 -0.30
N SER A 160 13.18 -7.12 -1.26
CA SER A 160 12.57 -5.77 -1.32
C SER A 160 11.63 -5.51 -0.15
N VAL A 161 10.85 -6.51 0.25
CA VAL A 161 9.97 -6.43 1.43
C VAL A 161 10.80 -6.25 2.70
N ALA A 162 11.87 -7.03 2.89
CA ALA A 162 12.75 -6.89 4.04
C ALA A 162 13.41 -5.49 4.12
N ARG A 163 13.74 -4.90 2.97
CA ARG A 163 14.26 -3.52 2.91
C ARG A 163 13.20 -2.49 3.30
N MET A 164 11.94 -2.67 2.91
CA MET A 164 10.84 -1.82 3.35
C MET A 164 10.62 -1.91 4.86
N ASP A 165 10.62 -3.12 5.43
CA ASP A 165 10.46 -3.34 6.87
C ASP A 165 11.61 -2.74 7.69
N ALA A 166 12.84 -2.86 7.22
CA ALA A 166 14.00 -2.23 7.86
C ALA A 166 13.86 -0.71 7.86
N PHE A 167 13.49 -0.14 6.72
CA PHE A 167 13.27 1.30 6.58
C PHE A 167 12.15 1.82 7.49
N LEU A 168 11.04 1.09 7.62
CA LEU A 168 9.96 1.44 8.54
C LEU A 168 10.48 1.56 9.98
N ARG A 169 11.17 0.52 10.47
CA ARG A 169 11.72 0.48 11.84
C ARG A 169 12.69 1.63 12.10
N GLU A 170 13.59 1.92 11.16
CA GLU A 170 14.58 2.99 11.29
C GLU A 170 13.95 4.39 11.34
N ASN A 171 12.78 4.56 10.73
CA ASN A 171 12.11 5.86 10.61
C ASN A 171 10.91 6.04 11.56
N GLY A 172 10.69 5.12 12.50
CA GLY A 172 9.62 5.22 13.50
C GLY A 172 8.23 4.89 12.95
N TYR A 173 8.19 3.97 12.01
CA TYR A 173 6.97 3.37 11.47
C TYR A 173 6.99 1.86 11.69
N GLU A 174 5.84 1.25 11.53
CA GLU A 174 5.68 -0.20 11.51
C GLU A 174 4.78 -0.64 10.36
N ASN A 175 4.88 -1.89 10.01
CA ASN A 175 4.02 -2.56 9.05
C ASN A 175 2.59 -2.63 9.61
N ASP A 176 1.59 -2.34 8.78
CA ASP A 176 0.17 -2.33 9.16
C ASP A 176 -0.66 -3.23 8.22
N LEU A 177 -0.04 -4.31 7.74
CA LEU A 177 -0.76 -5.35 6.99
C LEU A 177 -1.81 -6.01 7.87
N ASN A 178 -3.02 -6.15 7.32
CA ASN A 178 -4.13 -6.82 7.99
C ASN A 178 -5.17 -7.28 6.95
N ASP A 179 -6.33 -7.78 7.37
CA ASP A 179 -7.36 -8.29 6.46
C ASP A 179 -8.00 -7.22 5.54
N VAL A 180 -7.77 -5.94 5.83
CA VAL A 180 -8.31 -4.81 5.05
C VAL A 180 -7.21 -4.11 4.26
N ARG A 181 -6.02 -3.96 4.85
CA ARG A 181 -4.87 -3.29 4.27
C ARG A 181 -3.87 -4.34 3.81
N LEU A 182 -3.84 -4.59 2.52
CA LEU A 182 -3.09 -5.68 1.90
C LEU A 182 -1.79 -5.16 1.26
N HIS A 183 -0.87 -6.06 0.99
CA HIS A 183 0.30 -5.77 0.18
C HIS A 183 -0.12 -5.49 -1.26
N HIS A 184 0.36 -4.39 -1.84
CA HIS A 184 -0.03 -3.92 -3.16
C HIS A 184 1.13 -3.97 -4.15
N GLU A 185 0.90 -4.55 -5.31
CA GLU A 185 1.85 -4.59 -6.41
C GLU A 185 1.26 -3.97 -7.67
N ILE A 186 2.06 -3.16 -8.38
CA ILE A 186 1.71 -2.60 -9.70
C ILE A 186 2.69 -3.16 -10.73
N TYR A 187 2.20 -3.92 -11.72
CA TYR A 187 3.02 -4.62 -12.70
C TYR A 187 3.37 -3.73 -13.89
N LEU A 188 4.59 -3.23 -13.92
CA LEU A 188 5.07 -2.26 -14.93
C LEU A 188 5.65 -2.93 -16.17
N SER A 189 6.06 -4.18 -16.05
CA SER A 189 6.60 -5.00 -17.14
C SER A 189 5.60 -6.08 -17.54
N ASP A 190 5.48 -6.33 -18.84
CA ASP A 190 4.73 -7.48 -19.34
C ASP A 190 5.64 -8.72 -19.28
N PRO A 191 5.32 -9.74 -18.44
CA PRO A 191 6.17 -10.92 -18.26
C PRO A 191 6.33 -11.75 -19.54
N ARG A 192 5.48 -11.53 -20.56
CA ARG A 192 5.60 -12.18 -21.87
C ARG A 192 6.65 -11.54 -22.77
N ARG A 193 7.13 -10.34 -22.42
CA ARG A 193 8.05 -9.53 -23.24
C ARG A 193 9.37 -9.22 -22.56
N VAL A 194 9.41 -9.34 -21.24
CA VAL A 194 10.56 -8.98 -20.44
C VAL A 194 11.00 -10.21 -19.65
N ALA A 195 12.28 -10.54 -19.70
CA ALA A 195 12.85 -11.64 -18.91
C ALA A 195 12.66 -11.36 -17.42
N ALA A 196 12.48 -12.41 -16.61
CA ALA A 196 12.09 -12.30 -15.20
C ALA A 196 13.03 -11.40 -14.39
N GLU A 197 14.34 -11.51 -14.62
CA GLU A 197 15.38 -10.71 -13.95
C GLU A 197 15.28 -9.20 -14.24
N ASN A 198 14.59 -8.82 -15.32
CA ASN A 198 14.38 -7.43 -15.72
C ASN A 198 12.93 -6.98 -15.47
N GLY A 199 12.12 -7.82 -14.85
CA GLY A 199 10.76 -7.51 -14.44
C GLY A 199 10.73 -6.31 -13.50
N ARG A 200 9.79 -5.39 -13.68
CA ARG A 200 9.64 -4.20 -12.82
C ARG A 200 8.23 -4.12 -12.28
N ARG A 201 8.13 -3.91 -10.97
CA ARG A 201 6.88 -3.60 -10.30
C ARG A 201 7.11 -2.59 -9.17
N SER A 202 6.10 -1.78 -8.91
CA SER A 202 6.00 -1.01 -7.67
C SER A 202 5.43 -1.93 -6.62
N SER A 203 6.12 -2.10 -5.50
CA SER A 203 5.63 -2.83 -4.33
C SER A 203 5.36 -1.83 -3.22
N ALA A 204 4.17 -1.87 -2.64
CA ALA A 204 3.78 -1.01 -1.52
C ALA A 204 3.18 -1.85 -0.38
N THR A 205 3.56 -1.51 0.84
CA THR A 205 3.05 -2.14 2.06
C THR A 205 2.41 -1.08 2.94
N PRO A 206 1.16 -1.27 3.39
CA PRO A 206 0.52 -0.41 4.36
C PRO A 206 1.39 -0.24 5.60
N SER A 207 1.47 0.99 6.09
CA SER A 207 2.28 1.31 7.27
C SER A 207 1.53 2.25 8.19
N ARG A 208 1.93 2.29 9.46
CA ARG A 208 1.46 3.27 10.42
C ARG A 208 2.63 3.85 11.20
N ARG A 209 2.48 5.07 11.66
CA ARG A 209 3.47 5.70 12.51
C ARG A 209 3.41 5.05 13.89
N LEU A 210 4.57 4.69 14.42
CA LEU A 210 4.66 4.30 15.83
C LEU A 210 4.23 5.50 16.68
N GLU A 211 3.17 5.35 17.45
CA GLU A 211 2.88 6.30 18.49
C GLU A 211 4.11 6.26 19.45
N ARG A 212 4.85 7.37 19.51
CA ARG A 212 5.74 7.54 20.63
C ARG A 212 4.83 7.42 21.85
N GLU A 213 5.01 6.37 22.64
CA GLU A 213 4.51 6.40 24.01
C GLU A 213 4.82 7.81 24.48
N LYS A 214 3.80 8.55 24.86
CA LYS A 214 3.98 9.77 25.65
C LYS A 214 4.60 9.26 26.94
N GLY A 215 5.92 9.00 26.89
CA GLY A 215 6.69 8.71 28.07
C GLY A 215 6.31 9.85 28.99
N SER A 216 5.73 9.54 30.11
CA SER A 216 5.59 10.47 31.19
C SER A 216 7.01 10.97 31.43
N PHE A 217 7.37 12.11 30.82
CA PHE A 217 8.56 12.81 31.24
C PHE A 217 8.35 13.02 32.73
N PRO A 218 9.20 12.47 33.58
CA PRO A 218 9.09 12.78 35.00
C PRO A 218 9.07 14.29 35.07
N PRO A 219 8.20 14.88 35.91
CA PRO A 219 8.06 16.31 36.02
C PRO A 219 9.45 16.93 36.16
N TRP A 220 9.69 18.07 35.55
CA TRP A 220 11.01 18.74 35.47
C TRP A 220 11.72 18.82 36.87
N TRP A 221 10.98 18.75 37.97
CA TRP A 221 11.51 18.72 39.34
C TRP A 221 12.16 17.37 39.72
N GLU A 222 11.81 16.24 39.10
CA GLU A 222 12.51 14.95 39.31
C GLU A 222 13.87 14.89 38.62
N ARG A 223 14.13 15.70 37.61
CA ARG A 223 15.44 15.80 36.99
C ARG A 223 16.48 16.50 37.87
N SER A 224 16.06 17.31 38.83
CA SER A 224 16.96 18.02 39.72
C SER A 224 17.61 17.13 40.78
N PHE A 225 17.06 15.96 41.05
CA PHE A 225 17.61 15.06 42.08
C PHE A 225 18.72 14.11 41.57
N PHE A 226 18.87 13.93 40.28
CA PHE A 226 19.87 13.00 39.73
C PHE A 226 21.26 13.62 39.49
N VAL A 227 21.41 14.92 39.55
CA VAL A 227 22.71 15.60 39.31
C VAL A 227 23.54 15.77 40.58
N HIS A 228 22.97 15.49 41.79
CA HIS A 228 23.66 15.78 43.04
C HIS A 228 24.12 14.55 43.83
N LYS A 229 24.21 13.37 43.25
CA LYS A 229 24.66 12.16 43.98
C LYS A 229 26.12 11.74 43.78
N ASN A 230 26.92 12.48 43.06
CA ASN A 230 28.33 12.11 42.82
C ASN A 230 29.39 13.08 43.30
N GLN A 231 29.08 13.99 44.28
CA GLN A 231 30.13 14.71 44.98
C GLN A 231 29.67 15.08 46.40
N ILE A 232 29.87 14.20 47.38
CA ILE A 232 29.99 14.60 48.77
C ILE A 232 31.16 13.84 49.37
N SER A 233 32.30 14.51 49.41
CA SER A 233 33.40 14.21 50.33
C SER A 233 33.02 14.67 51.73
N ASN A 234 33.32 13.83 52.70
CA ASN A 234 33.15 14.08 54.15
C ASN A 234 33.80 15.38 54.62
N THR A 235 33.01 16.28 55.21
CA THR A 235 33.47 17.21 56.25
C THR A 235 32.28 17.65 57.11
N PRO A 236 32.40 17.66 58.47
CA PRO A 236 31.31 18.02 59.39
C PRO A 236 31.18 19.52 59.51
N ILE A 237 29.96 20.06 59.41
CA ILE A 237 29.68 21.47 59.72
C ILE A 237 28.87 21.57 60.97
N THR A 238 29.46 22.26 61.90
CA THR A 238 28.95 22.75 63.16
C THR A 238 27.75 23.68 63.04
N ALA A 239 26.80 23.53 63.92
CA ALA A 239 25.59 24.33 64.02
C ALA A 239 25.87 25.79 64.44
N MET A 240 25.11 26.73 63.86
CA MET A 240 24.82 28.04 64.46
C MET A 240 23.45 28.59 64.01
N PRO A 241 22.82 29.50 64.74
CA PRO A 241 21.39 29.43 65.04
C PRO A 241 20.52 30.39 64.23
N MET A 242 19.20 30.13 64.36
CA MET A 242 18.11 30.94 63.77
C MET A 242 18.13 32.40 64.25
N THR A 243 17.86 33.31 63.36
CA THR A 243 17.21 34.58 63.66
C THR A 243 16.04 34.85 62.77
N THR A 244 14.92 35.05 63.47
CA THR A 244 13.61 35.51 62.95
C THR A 244 13.67 36.97 62.56
N SER A 245 13.05 37.36 61.42
CA SER A 245 12.43 38.70 61.31
C SER A 245 11.38 38.75 60.17
N ARG A 246 10.17 38.82 60.59
CA ARG A 246 8.96 39.59 60.23
C ARG A 246 9.00 40.47 59.00
N ILE A 247 8.04 40.19 58.13
CA ILE A 247 6.83 40.91 57.66
C ILE A 247 6.94 42.44 57.57
N ILE A 248 6.58 43.03 56.44
CA ILE A 248 5.48 43.99 56.21
C ILE A 248 5.47 44.50 54.76
N ALA A 249 4.23 44.58 54.26
CA ALA A 249 3.57 45.25 53.16
C ALA A 249 3.53 44.53 51.82
#